data_31a679e8db9abbad6b01ad6a6d05b921
#
_entry.id   31a679e8db9abbad6b01ad6a6d05b921
#
_cell.length_a   1.000
_cell.length_b   1.000
_cell.length_c   1.000
_cell.angle_alpha   90.00
_cell.angle_beta   90.00
_cell.angle_gamma   90.00
#
_symmetry.space_group_name_H-M   'P 1'
#
loop_
_entity.id
_entity.type
_entity.pdbx_description
1 polymer ?
#
loop_
_entity_poly.entity_id
_entity_poly.type
_entity_poly.pdbx_seq_one_letter_code
_entity_poly.pdbx_strand_id
1 'polypeptide(L)'
;MKKLFIFCLCLLFFLAACNSSETKEKSSETKSGSSSDTKVFKQDDGEKIKIPKDPKRIVVLHPTYIGALVEFGHKPVGVIDFVKQNKTLSDATKGAKMLGQNNVEDIAKTKPDLIITTKEDKNINKLKKIAPTVQMDAMKSDYKAATKELGEIVNEQDKAKKWIKNWEEKLEKDKKSLGNKVDGKTITVLQSTPKGLTAFGKNYGRGTEIVYGGYGMMQPEKLEKETKNAYMATPSEEELSDYTGDYIILATMGETPQFTQTTNWKNLDAVKNNHVIELDLQQTQYNDPISLEKQREIILKQLKEMK
;
A
#
# COMPACT_ATOMS: atom_id res chain seq x y z
N MET A 1 -25.23 38.18 -66.93
CA MET A 1 -25.11 39.60 -67.14
C MET A 1 -24.20 40.14 -66.06
N LYS A 2 -22.93 40.44 -66.44
CA LYS A 2 -22.33 41.79 -66.38
C LYS A 2 -22.13 42.30 -64.97
N LYS A 3 -21.00 42.74 -64.44
CA LYS A 3 -19.66 43.17 -64.83
C LYS A 3 -18.88 43.33 -63.52
N LEU A 4 -17.64 42.85 -63.27
CA LEU A 4 -16.33 43.43 -63.67
C LEU A 4 -16.08 44.89 -63.23
N PHE A 5 -14.98 45.06 -62.47
CA PHE A 5 -13.96 46.11 -62.45
C PHE A 5 -13.32 46.21 -61.06
N ILE A 6 -12.08 45.85 -60.76
CA ILE A 6 -10.73 46.26 -61.23
C ILE A 6 -10.27 47.62 -60.65
N PHE A 7 -9.01 47.60 -60.14
CA PHE A 7 -8.00 48.66 -60.00
C PHE A 7 -7.98 49.47 -58.69
N CYS A 8 -6.91 49.85 -58.06
CA CYS A 8 -5.42 49.85 -58.18
C CYS A 8 -4.88 50.36 -56.84
N LEU A 9 -3.83 49.82 -56.38
CA LEU A 9 -2.44 50.25 -56.28
C LEU A 9 -2.20 51.75 -56.03
N CYS A 10 -1.58 52.09 -54.87
CA CYS A 10 -0.42 52.95 -54.78
C CYS A 10 0.30 52.92 -53.42
N LEU A 11 1.57 52.58 -53.52
CA LEU A 11 2.63 52.86 -52.52
C LEU A 11 2.75 54.37 -52.29
N LEU A 12 3.19 54.77 -51.07
CA LEU A 12 4.40 55.58 -50.93
C LEU A 12 4.73 55.84 -49.45
N PHE A 13 5.98 55.71 -49.19
CA PHE A 13 6.77 56.02 -47.95
C PHE A 13 6.52 57.43 -47.42
N PHE A 14 6.65 57.56 -46.07
CA PHE A 14 7.46 58.62 -45.48
C PHE A 14 7.95 58.25 -44.10
N LEU A 15 9.26 58.22 -43.97
CA LEU A 15 10.04 58.27 -42.73
C LEU A 15 10.03 59.68 -42.15
N ALA A 16 9.80 59.81 -40.87
CA ALA A 16 10.43 60.90 -40.09
C ALA A 16 10.52 60.51 -38.62
N ALA A 17 11.70 60.64 -38.11
CA ALA A 17 12.10 60.33 -36.74
C ALA A 17 11.98 61.54 -35.82
N CYS A 18 12.19 61.26 -34.53
CA CYS A 18 12.57 62.09 -33.35
C CYS A 18 11.46 62.36 -32.36
N ASN A 19 11.59 61.89 -31.22
CA ASN A 19 12.44 62.02 -30.05
C ASN A 19 11.65 62.40 -28.77
N SER A 20 11.96 61.67 -27.70
CA SER A 20 11.93 61.98 -26.24
C SER A 20 10.58 62.11 -25.52
N SER A 21 10.27 61.17 -24.66
CA SER A 21 10.58 61.22 -23.21
C SER A 21 10.12 59.96 -22.48
N GLU A 22 10.95 59.50 -21.62
CA GLU A 22 10.82 58.29 -20.77
C GLU A 22 9.60 58.39 -19.83
N THR A 23 8.78 57.34 -19.87
CA THR A 23 8.08 56.89 -18.68
C THR A 23 8.18 55.35 -18.64
N LYS A 24 8.98 54.85 -17.74
CA LYS A 24 9.14 53.42 -17.47
C LYS A 24 7.86 52.88 -16.84
N GLU A 25 6.97 52.31 -17.62
CA GLU A 25 6.04 51.31 -17.11
C GLU A 25 6.71 49.95 -17.17
N LYS A 26 6.98 49.45 -15.98
CA LYS A 26 7.51 48.14 -15.70
C LYS A 26 6.39 47.13 -15.96
N SER A 27 6.20 46.70 -17.20
CA SER A 27 5.43 45.52 -17.49
C SER A 27 6.17 44.30 -16.90
N SER A 28 5.72 43.82 -15.78
CA SER A 28 6.13 42.53 -15.24
C SER A 28 5.66 41.46 -16.25
N GLU A 29 6.56 41.07 -17.14
CA GLU A 29 6.44 39.80 -17.84
C GLU A 29 6.47 38.70 -16.77
N THR A 30 5.30 38.25 -16.36
CA THR A 30 5.14 36.99 -15.65
C THR A 30 5.60 35.91 -16.63
N LYS A 31 6.85 35.47 -16.47
CA LYS A 31 7.33 34.24 -17.14
C LYS A 31 6.42 33.10 -16.71
N SER A 32 5.39 32.84 -17.50
CA SER A 32 4.65 31.58 -17.50
C SER A 32 5.57 30.50 -18.06
N GLY A 33 6.52 30.08 -17.26
CA GLY A 33 7.29 28.87 -17.46
C GLY A 33 6.51 27.67 -16.94
N SER A 34 5.40 27.33 -17.58
CA SER A 34 4.66 26.13 -17.26
C SER A 34 5.22 24.95 -18.07
N SER A 35 6.34 24.39 -17.67
CA SER A 35 6.48 22.95 -17.76
C SER A 35 5.49 22.40 -16.73
N SER A 36 4.40 21.76 -17.16
CA SER A 36 3.34 21.30 -16.24
C SER A 36 3.96 20.41 -15.15
N ASP A 37 3.94 20.88 -13.88
CA ASP A 37 4.40 20.10 -12.71
C ASP A 37 3.51 18.89 -12.44
N THR A 38 2.68 18.51 -13.42
CA THR A 38 1.75 17.39 -13.37
C THR A 38 2.09 16.36 -14.43
N LYS A 39 1.70 15.11 -14.17
CA LYS A 39 1.69 13.99 -15.11
C LYS A 39 0.30 13.36 -15.21
N VAL A 40 0.05 12.64 -16.29
CA VAL A 40 -1.15 11.81 -16.43
C VAL A 40 -0.86 10.44 -15.81
N PHE A 41 -1.67 10.05 -14.85
CA PHE A 41 -1.66 8.71 -14.25
C PHE A 41 -2.92 7.95 -14.70
N LYS A 42 -2.76 6.68 -15.08
CA LYS A 42 -3.85 5.79 -15.45
C LYS A 42 -4.18 4.90 -14.25
N GLN A 43 -5.37 5.03 -13.70
CA GLN A 43 -5.86 4.22 -12.59
C GLN A 43 -6.25 2.79 -13.02
N ASP A 44 -6.48 1.90 -12.07
CA ASP A 44 -6.86 0.51 -12.31
C ASP A 44 -8.18 0.35 -13.09
N ASP A 45 -9.11 1.29 -12.93
CA ASP A 45 -10.36 1.34 -13.68
C ASP A 45 -10.20 1.87 -15.11
N GLY A 46 -9.00 2.31 -15.47
CA GLY A 46 -8.65 2.90 -16.77
C GLY A 46 -8.85 4.41 -16.85
N GLU A 47 -9.43 5.06 -15.84
CA GLU A 47 -9.57 6.52 -15.77
C GLU A 47 -8.17 7.18 -15.75
N LYS A 48 -8.01 8.24 -16.53
CA LYS A 48 -6.77 9.03 -16.55
C LYS A 48 -6.95 10.30 -15.74
N ILE A 49 -6.10 10.50 -14.76
CA ILE A 49 -6.11 11.69 -13.91
C ILE A 49 -4.78 12.44 -13.99
N LYS A 50 -4.83 13.75 -13.78
CA LYS A 50 -3.62 14.58 -13.64
C LYS A 50 -3.23 14.62 -12.18
N ILE A 51 -2.00 14.21 -11.87
CA ILE A 51 -1.42 14.25 -10.53
C ILE A 51 -0.11 15.02 -10.54
N PRO A 52 0.35 15.59 -9.41
CA PRO A 52 1.68 16.20 -9.32
C PRO A 52 2.77 15.21 -9.70
N LYS A 53 3.83 15.67 -10.38
CA LYS A 53 5.03 14.86 -10.64
C LYS A 53 5.81 14.56 -9.37
N ASP A 54 5.81 15.51 -8.43
CA ASP A 54 6.52 15.44 -7.16
C ASP A 54 5.59 15.93 -6.04
N PRO A 55 4.65 15.07 -5.60
CA PRO A 55 3.70 15.43 -4.56
C PRO A 55 4.40 15.64 -3.21
N LYS A 56 4.09 16.73 -2.54
CA LYS A 56 4.71 17.12 -1.26
C LYS A 56 3.80 16.95 -0.05
N ARG A 57 2.50 16.92 -0.28
CA ARG A 57 1.50 16.89 0.78
C ARG A 57 0.50 15.76 0.54
N ILE A 58 1.00 14.53 0.69
CA ILE A 58 0.23 13.32 0.40
C ILE A 58 -0.64 12.98 1.61
N VAL A 59 -1.93 12.71 1.36
CA VAL A 59 -2.83 12.05 2.31
C VAL A 59 -3.07 10.63 1.86
N VAL A 60 -2.96 9.66 2.78
CA VAL A 60 -3.13 8.23 2.51
C VAL A 60 -4.24 7.66 3.39
N LEU A 61 -5.30 7.18 2.78
CA LEU A 61 -6.51 6.72 3.46
C LEU A 61 -6.63 5.18 3.52
N HIS A 62 -5.57 4.46 3.19
CA HIS A 62 -5.48 3.02 3.37
C HIS A 62 -4.13 2.61 3.96
N PRO A 63 -4.09 1.80 5.04
CA PRO A 63 -2.86 1.54 5.78
C PRO A 63 -1.80 0.80 4.95
N THR A 64 -2.19 -0.10 4.04
CA THR A 64 -1.24 -0.89 3.23
C THR A 64 -0.45 -0.06 2.20
N TYR A 65 -0.87 1.18 1.92
CA TYR A 65 -0.17 2.05 0.96
C TYR A 65 0.88 2.95 1.61
N ILE A 66 0.88 3.03 2.94
CA ILE A 66 1.69 4.00 3.68
C ILE A 66 3.17 3.60 3.68
N GLY A 67 3.47 2.35 4.00
CA GLY A 67 4.85 1.88 4.18
C GLY A 67 5.72 2.06 2.95
N ALA A 68 5.18 1.83 1.74
CA ALA A 68 5.92 2.04 0.50
C ALA A 68 6.29 3.52 0.29
N LEU A 69 5.37 4.45 0.55
CA LEU A 69 5.65 5.88 0.41
C LEU A 69 6.73 6.34 1.39
N VAL A 70 6.69 5.85 2.63
CA VAL A 70 7.72 6.15 3.64
C VAL A 70 9.09 5.61 3.21
N GLU A 71 9.15 4.37 2.70
CA GLU A 71 10.37 3.76 2.15
C GLU A 71 10.94 4.56 0.96
N PHE A 72 10.07 5.19 0.18
CA PHE A 72 10.51 6.05 -0.93
C PHE A 72 10.94 7.45 -0.49
N GLY A 73 10.76 7.80 0.79
CA GLY A 73 11.10 9.10 1.36
C GLY A 73 9.95 10.12 1.35
N HIS A 74 8.74 9.70 0.99
CA HIS A 74 7.53 10.53 1.01
C HIS A 74 6.76 10.30 2.32
N LYS A 75 6.97 11.17 3.31
CA LYS A 75 6.18 11.12 4.56
C LYS A 75 4.81 11.76 4.35
N PRO A 76 3.70 11.01 4.51
CA PRO A 76 2.36 11.57 4.40
C PRO A 76 2.11 12.68 5.42
N VAL A 77 1.36 13.72 5.04
CA VAL A 77 0.90 14.78 5.97
C VAL A 77 -0.34 14.35 6.75
N GLY A 78 -1.06 13.35 6.26
CA GLY A 78 -2.21 12.74 6.93
C GLY A 78 -2.35 11.28 6.54
N VAL A 79 -2.73 10.45 7.50
CA VAL A 79 -2.93 9.00 7.32
C VAL A 79 -4.20 8.56 8.02
N ILE A 80 -4.80 7.47 7.52
CA ILE A 80 -5.96 6.85 8.15
C ILE A 80 -5.65 6.44 9.59
N ASP A 81 -6.54 6.66 10.53
CA ASP A 81 -6.33 6.44 11.96
C ASP A 81 -6.18 4.96 12.37
N PHE A 82 -6.54 4.01 11.50
CA PHE A 82 -6.24 2.58 11.67
C PHE A 82 -4.75 2.28 11.85
N VAL A 83 -3.88 3.18 11.41
CA VAL A 83 -2.43 3.11 11.66
C VAL A 83 -2.10 3.00 13.16
N LYS A 84 -2.93 3.55 14.04
CA LYS A 84 -2.76 3.43 15.50
C LYS A 84 -2.75 1.99 16.00
N GLN A 85 -3.35 1.07 15.24
CA GLN A 85 -3.41 -0.36 15.57
C GLN A 85 -2.14 -1.12 15.15
N ASN A 86 -1.19 -0.46 14.49
CA ASN A 86 0.09 -1.03 14.08
C ASN A 86 1.21 -0.10 14.54
N LYS A 87 1.89 -0.49 15.60
CA LYS A 87 2.95 0.33 16.22
C LYS A 87 4.07 0.68 15.23
N THR A 88 4.53 -0.29 14.45
CA THR A 88 5.62 -0.11 13.48
C THR A 88 5.27 0.98 12.46
N LEU A 89 4.06 0.92 11.91
CA LEU A 89 3.60 1.88 10.92
C LEU A 89 3.27 3.24 11.55
N SER A 90 2.72 3.25 12.78
CA SER A 90 2.47 4.46 13.56
C SER A 90 3.75 5.22 13.85
N ASP A 91 4.82 4.52 14.25
CA ASP A 91 6.13 5.12 14.49
C ASP A 91 6.74 5.71 13.19
N ALA A 92 6.60 5.00 12.07
CA ALA A 92 7.08 5.45 10.75
C ALA A 92 6.34 6.70 10.24
N THR A 93 5.10 6.91 10.66
CA THR A 93 4.26 8.06 10.27
C THR A 93 4.16 9.14 11.34
N LYS A 94 5.06 9.12 12.32
CA LYS A 94 5.08 10.13 13.40
C LYS A 94 5.12 11.55 12.81
N GLY A 95 4.16 12.38 13.25
CA GLY A 95 3.97 13.75 12.75
C GLY A 95 2.88 13.89 11.68
N ALA A 96 2.39 12.81 11.09
CA ALA A 96 1.22 12.84 10.23
C ALA A 96 -0.07 13.04 11.05
N LYS A 97 -1.04 13.76 10.47
CA LYS A 97 -2.37 13.89 11.09
C LYS A 97 -3.11 12.56 10.98
N MET A 98 -3.61 12.04 12.09
CA MET A 98 -4.50 10.88 12.10
C MET A 98 -5.90 11.30 11.67
N LEU A 99 -6.41 10.67 10.62
CA LEU A 99 -7.65 11.03 9.93
C LEU A 99 -8.67 9.90 10.09
N GLY A 100 -9.83 10.22 10.61
CA GLY A 100 -10.96 9.29 10.64
C GLY A 100 -11.49 9.02 9.23
N GLN A 101 -11.95 7.80 8.99
CA GLN A 101 -12.37 7.28 7.67
C GLN A 101 -13.41 8.18 6.94
N ASN A 102 -14.27 8.88 7.68
CA ASN A 102 -15.33 9.69 7.10
C ASN A 102 -15.14 11.21 7.31
N ASN A 103 -14.00 11.63 7.83
CA ASN A 103 -13.77 13.04 8.16
C ASN A 103 -13.12 13.81 7.01
N VAL A 104 -13.91 14.09 5.97
CA VAL A 104 -13.48 14.83 4.78
C VAL A 104 -12.99 16.25 5.10
N GLU A 105 -13.58 16.90 6.12
CA GLU A 105 -13.16 18.25 6.54
C GLU A 105 -11.75 18.26 7.11
N ASP A 106 -11.40 17.28 7.93
CA ASP A 106 -10.05 17.19 8.48
C ASP A 106 -9.01 16.84 7.41
N ILE A 107 -9.40 16.07 6.38
CA ILE A 107 -8.57 15.84 5.20
C ILE A 107 -8.29 17.18 4.51
N ALA A 108 -9.31 18.00 4.25
CA ALA A 108 -9.18 19.31 3.61
C ALA A 108 -8.26 20.26 4.41
N LYS A 109 -8.34 20.24 5.75
CA LYS A 109 -7.46 21.04 6.63
C LYS A 109 -5.98 20.70 6.50
N THR A 110 -5.64 19.48 6.03
CA THR A 110 -4.23 19.12 5.77
C THR A 110 -3.70 19.78 4.49
N LYS A 111 -4.56 20.38 3.65
CA LYS A 111 -4.22 20.98 2.35
C LYS A 111 -3.36 20.04 1.50
N PRO A 112 -3.87 18.84 1.15
CA PRO A 112 -3.11 17.88 0.37
C PRO A 112 -2.96 18.35 -1.09
N ASP A 113 -1.87 17.95 -1.74
CA ASP A 113 -1.68 18.08 -3.18
C ASP A 113 -1.96 16.74 -3.90
N LEU A 114 -2.03 15.64 -3.14
CA LEU A 114 -2.42 14.31 -3.61
C LEU A 114 -3.13 13.54 -2.49
N ILE A 115 -4.20 12.83 -2.85
CA ILE A 115 -4.89 11.89 -1.98
C ILE A 115 -4.78 10.49 -2.61
N ILE A 116 -4.43 9.47 -1.81
CA ILE A 116 -4.39 8.08 -2.21
C ILE A 116 -5.38 7.31 -1.33
N THR A 117 -6.33 6.62 -1.97
CA THR A 117 -7.37 5.85 -1.30
C THR A 117 -7.68 4.57 -2.06
N THR A 118 -8.69 3.81 -1.63
CA THR A 118 -9.19 2.65 -2.39
C THR A 118 -10.38 3.02 -3.26
N LYS A 119 -10.65 2.23 -4.30
CA LYS A 119 -11.83 2.40 -5.17
C LYS A 119 -13.16 2.23 -4.42
N GLU A 120 -13.15 1.55 -3.27
CA GLU A 120 -14.33 1.33 -2.42
C GLU A 120 -14.62 2.50 -1.47
N ASP A 121 -13.80 3.55 -1.45
CA ASP A 121 -14.01 4.71 -0.59
C ASP A 121 -15.28 5.47 -0.98
N LYS A 122 -16.24 5.51 -0.07
CA LYS A 122 -17.56 6.16 -0.29
C LYS A 122 -17.46 7.67 -0.46
N ASN A 123 -16.34 8.29 -0.11
CA ASN A 123 -16.13 9.73 -0.14
C ASN A 123 -15.40 10.22 -1.39
N ILE A 124 -15.09 9.37 -2.37
CA ILE A 124 -14.28 9.68 -3.57
C ILE A 124 -14.71 11.01 -4.21
N ASN A 125 -16.01 11.23 -4.42
CA ASN A 125 -16.52 12.45 -5.06
C ASN A 125 -16.28 13.73 -4.22
N LYS A 126 -16.17 13.59 -2.90
CA LYS A 126 -15.82 14.70 -2.00
C LYS A 126 -14.30 14.92 -1.98
N LEU A 127 -13.52 13.84 -1.97
CA LEU A 127 -12.05 13.88 -1.98
C LEU A 127 -11.52 14.51 -3.27
N LYS A 128 -12.07 14.17 -4.43
CA LYS A 128 -11.75 14.78 -5.74
C LYS A 128 -11.95 16.30 -5.78
N LYS A 129 -12.78 16.87 -4.89
CA LYS A 129 -12.97 18.34 -4.75
C LYS A 129 -11.86 19.00 -3.92
N ILE A 130 -11.09 18.23 -3.15
CA ILE A 130 -10.01 18.74 -2.29
C ILE A 130 -8.69 18.72 -3.03
N ALA A 131 -8.33 17.57 -3.65
CA ALA A 131 -7.10 17.37 -4.38
C ALA A 131 -7.25 16.23 -5.41
N PRO A 132 -6.31 16.11 -6.38
CA PRO A 132 -6.21 14.91 -7.20
C PRO A 132 -6.24 13.66 -6.33
N THR A 133 -7.15 12.72 -6.64
CA THR A 133 -7.41 11.53 -5.82
C THR A 133 -7.16 10.27 -6.64
N VAL A 134 -6.13 9.52 -6.29
CA VAL A 134 -5.82 8.21 -6.86
C VAL A 134 -6.60 7.14 -6.11
N GLN A 135 -7.25 6.27 -6.86
CA GLN A 135 -8.02 5.13 -6.36
C GLN A 135 -7.30 3.85 -6.77
N MET A 136 -6.81 3.11 -5.78
CA MET A 136 -6.15 1.82 -6.00
C MET A 136 -7.09 0.67 -5.67
N ASP A 137 -6.96 -0.45 -6.36
CA ASP A 137 -7.75 -1.66 -6.08
C ASP A 137 -7.05 -2.53 -5.02
N ALA A 138 -7.43 -2.35 -3.76
CA ALA A 138 -6.85 -3.10 -2.64
C ALA A 138 -7.09 -4.62 -2.72
N MET A 139 -8.05 -5.08 -3.51
CA MET A 139 -8.40 -6.50 -3.63
C MET A 139 -7.69 -7.20 -4.80
N LYS A 140 -7.24 -6.46 -5.80
CA LYS A 140 -6.57 -7.03 -6.98
C LYS A 140 -5.05 -7.03 -6.87
N SER A 141 -4.49 -6.03 -6.22
CA SER A 141 -3.05 -5.83 -6.17
C SER A 141 -2.45 -6.59 -4.99
N ASP A 142 -1.50 -7.47 -5.28
CA ASP A 142 -0.62 -7.95 -4.24
C ASP A 142 0.30 -6.80 -3.75
N TYR A 143 0.99 -7.01 -2.64
CA TYR A 143 1.84 -5.98 -2.03
C TYR A 143 2.97 -5.50 -2.95
N LYS A 144 3.50 -6.34 -3.86
CA LYS A 144 4.55 -5.95 -4.82
C LYS A 144 3.96 -5.08 -5.92
N ALA A 145 2.78 -5.45 -6.44
CA ALA A 145 2.06 -4.66 -7.43
C ALA A 145 1.68 -3.28 -6.85
N ALA A 146 1.13 -3.25 -5.63
CA ALA A 146 0.81 -2.00 -4.94
C ALA A 146 2.06 -1.13 -4.69
N THR A 147 3.18 -1.74 -4.26
CA THR A 147 4.46 -1.03 -4.07
C THR A 147 4.96 -0.42 -5.38
N LYS A 148 4.87 -1.15 -6.49
CA LYS A 148 5.26 -0.67 -7.83
C LYS A 148 4.38 0.49 -8.28
N GLU A 149 3.07 0.37 -8.14
CA GLU A 149 2.10 1.41 -8.50
C GLU A 149 2.30 2.69 -7.67
N LEU A 150 2.53 2.56 -6.35
CA LEU A 150 2.87 3.70 -5.50
C LEU A 150 4.17 4.39 -5.95
N GLY A 151 5.18 3.62 -6.37
CA GLY A 151 6.38 4.18 -7.00
C GLY A 151 6.08 4.96 -8.27
N GLU A 152 5.15 4.48 -9.11
CA GLU A 152 4.70 5.19 -10.30
C GLU A 152 3.95 6.49 -9.94
N ILE A 153 3.10 6.46 -8.92
CA ILE A 153 2.34 7.62 -8.44
C ILE A 153 3.28 8.77 -8.01
N VAL A 154 4.33 8.46 -7.24
CA VAL A 154 5.22 9.47 -6.68
C VAL A 154 6.56 9.63 -7.43
N ASN A 155 6.68 9.08 -8.65
CA ASN A 155 7.90 9.13 -9.48
C ASN A 155 9.15 8.45 -8.86
N GLU A 156 8.95 7.40 -8.09
CA GLU A 156 10.00 6.63 -7.43
C GLU A 156 10.05 5.16 -7.91
N GLN A 157 9.83 4.94 -9.21
CA GLN A 157 9.78 3.61 -9.81
C GLN A 157 11.05 2.78 -9.56
N ASP A 158 12.21 3.44 -9.54
CA ASP A 158 13.47 2.75 -9.32
C ASP A 158 13.64 2.33 -7.86
N LYS A 159 13.16 3.15 -6.91
CA LYS A 159 13.11 2.75 -5.50
C LYS A 159 12.15 1.59 -5.27
N ALA A 160 10.99 1.59 -5.93
CA ALA A 160 10.04 0.49 -5.87
C ALA A 160 10.64 -0.82 -6.40
N LYS A 161 11.27 -0.79 -7.58
CA LYS A 161 11.97 -1.96 -8.16
C LYS A 161 13.08 -2.46 -7.25
N LYS A 162 13.90 -1.54 -6.70
CA LYS A 162 15.00 -1.88 -5.79
C LYS A 162 14.48 -2.51 -4.51
N TRP A 163 13.41 -1.97 -3.93
CA TRP A 163 12.79 -2.54 -2.74
C TRP A 163 12.30 -3.97 -3.00
N ILE A 164 11.54 -4.19 -4.08
CA ILE A 164 11.00 -5.52 -4.46
C ILE A 164 12.14 -6.52 -4.62
N LYS A 165 13.20 -6.15 -5.38
CA LYS A 165 14.37 -7.03 -5.58
C LYS A 165 15.03 -7.38 -4.26
N ASN A 166 15.33 -6.40 -3.42
CA ASN A 166 15.98 -6.61 -2.13
C ASN A 166 15.13 -7.47 -1.20
N TRP A 167 13.81 -7.30 -1.25
CA TRP A 167 12.86 -8.10 -0.49
C TRP A 167 12.88 -9.57 -0.90
N GLU A 168 12.84 -9.83 -2.19
CA GLU A 168 12.93 -11.20 -2.73
C GLU A 168 14.25 -11.87 -2.38
N GLU A 169 15.37 -11.15 -2.50
CA GLU A 169 16.68 -11.64 -2.09
C GLU A 169 16.76 -11.96 -0.59
N LYS A 170 16.14 -11.15 0.27
CA LYS A 170 16.04 -11.43 1.71
C LYS A 170 15.25 -12.71 1.99
N LEU A 171 14.07 -12.85 1.38
CA LEU A 171 13.23 -14.04 1.56
C LEU A 171 13.93 -15.31 1.09
N GLU A 172 14.61 -15.27 -0.04
CA GLU A 172 15.39 -16.41 -0.56
C GLU A 172 16.56 -16.77 0.34
N LYS A 173 17.27 -15.77 0.88
CA LYS A 173 18.34 -15.98 1.87
C LYS A 173 17.82 -16.62 3.14
N ASP A 174 16.67 -16.15 3.64
CA ASP A 174 16.04 -16.69 4.84
C ASP A 174 15.61 -18.14 4.62
N LYS A 175 14.92 -18.43 3.50
CA LYS A 175 14.53 -19.78 3.11
C LYS A 175 15.72 -20.73 3.10
N LYS A 176 16.83 -20.36 2.44
CA LYS A 176 18.07 -21.16 2.43
C LYS A 176 18.62 -21.39 3.83
N SER A 177 18.56 -20.38 4.71
CA SER A 177 19.04 -20.51 6.09
C SER A 177 18.16 -21.41 6.97
N LEU A 178 16.86 -21.52 6.64
CA LEU A 178 15.89 -22.36 7.35
C LEU A 178 15.90 -23.81 6.85
N GLY A 179 16.16 -24.05 5.55
CA GLY A 179 16.28 -25.38 4.96
C GLY A 179 15.09 -26.27 5.26
N ASN A 180 15.33 -27.45 5.81
CA ASN A 180 14.31 -28.47 6.12
C ASN A 180 13.19 -27.99 7.06
N LYS A 181 13.35 -26.85 7.74
CA LYS A 181 12.29 -26.29 8.60
C LYS A 181 11.15 -25.71 7.78
N VAL A 182 11.37 -25.38 6.51
CA VAL A 182 10.35 -24.81 5.64
C VAL A 182 10.12 -25.61 4.36
N ASP A 183 11.13 -26.33 3.88
CA ASP A 183 11.04 -27.11 2.65
C ASP A 183 10.06 -28.29 2.80
N GLY A 184 9.02 -28.31 1.96
CA GLY A 184 7.98 -29.34 1.99
C GLY A 184 7.05 -29.30 3.20
N LYS A 185 7.11 -28.23 4.01
CA LYS A 185 6.32 -28.07 5.22
C LYS A 185 5.02 -27.32 4.97
N THR A 186 4.01 -27.68 5.76
CA THR A 186 2.72 -27.00 5.79
C THR A 186 2.64 -26.00 6.96
N ILE A 187 1.95 -24.89 6.74
CA ILE A 187 1.72 -23.87 7.76
C ILE A 187 0.32 -23.29 7.66
N THR A 188 -0.25 -22.92 8.77
CA THR A 188 -1.54 -22.21 8.82
C THR A 188 -1.38 -20.90 9.57
N VAL A 189 -1.94 -19.83 9.00
CA VAL A 189 -2.02 -18.54 9.67
C VAL A 189 -3.41 -18.38 10.26
N LEU A 190 -3.51 -18.38 11.58
CA LEU A 190 -4.75 -18.29 12.35
C LEU A 190 -4.85 -16.97 13.09
N GLN A 191 -6.05 -16.41 13.12
CA GLN A 191 -6.41 -15.28 13.98
C GLN A 191 -7.72 -15.56 14.68
N SER A 192 -7.79 -15.29 15.97
CA SER A 192 -9.04 -15.23 16.71
C SER A 192 -9.63 -13.83 16.63
N THR A 193 -10.92 -13.74 16.37
CA THR A 193 -11.70 -12.52 16.37
C THR A 193 -12.97 -12.71 17.20
N PRO A 194 -13.69 -11.64 17.57
CA PRO A 194 -15.00 -11.78 18.22
C PRO A 194 -16.04 -12.58 17.41
N LYS A 195 -15.78 -12.81 16.11
CA LYS A 195 -16.64 -13.60 15.22
C LYS A 195 -16.22 -15.06 15.09
N GLY A 196 -15.16 -15.50 15.78
CA GLY A 196 -14.61 -16.84 15.71
C GLY A 196 -13.19 -16.90 15.15
N LEU A 197 -12.77 -18.10 14.77
CA LEU A 197 -11.46 -18.33 14.17
C LEU A 197 -11.45 -17.99 12.69
N THR A 198 -10.32 -17.49 12.23
CA THR A 198 -10.07 -17.23 10.80
C THR A 198 -8.73 -17.84 10.41
N ALA A 199 -8.73 -18.67 9.39
CA ALA A 199 -7.53 -19.20 8.74
C ALA A 199 -7.31 -18.47 7.40
N PHE A 200 -6.12 -17.90 7.21
CA PHE A 200 -5.85 -17.03 6.07
C PHE A 200 -5.20 -17.76 4.89
N GLY A 201 -5.68 -17.41 3.70
CA GLY A 201 -5.06 -17.75 2.43
C GLY A 201 -3.84 -16.88 2.11
N LYS A 202 -3.36 -16.97 0.87
CA LYS A 202 -2.19 -16.23 0.38
C LYS A 202 -2.48 -14.72 0.25
N ASN A 203 -1.47 -13.89 0.45
CA ASN A 203 -1.49 -12.43 0.21
C ASN A 203 -2.53 -11.65 1.03
N TYR A 204 -2.65 -11.97 2.32
CA TYR A 204 -3.63 -11.30 3.19
C TYR A 204 -3.03 -10.73 4.49
N GLY A 205 -1.73 -10.41 4.49
CA GLY A 205 -1.00 -9.95 5.67
C GLY A 205 -0.75 -11.08 6.66
N ARG A 206 -0.39 -10.71 7.89
CA ARG A 206 -0.16 -11.65 8.99
C ARG A 206 0.94 -12.68 8.73
N GLY A 207 1.88 -12.33 7.83
CA GLY A 207 2.98 -13.21 7.43
C GLY A 207 2.68 -14.13 6.27
N THR A 208 1.46 -14.14 5.70
CA THR A 208 1.10 -15.02 4.58
C THR A 208 1.98 -14.79 3.35
N GLU A 209 2.39 -13.55 3.08
CA GLU A 209 3.29 -13.18 1.99
C GLU A 209 4.69 -13.77 2.18
N ILE A 210 5.09 -13.96 3.43
CA ILE A 210 6.41 -14.48 3.81
C ILE A 210 6.41 -16.00 3.74
N VAL A 211 5.49 -16.65 4.46
CA VAL A 211 5.53 -18.10 4.60
C VAL A 211 5.06 -18.82 3.34
N TYR A 212 3.99 -18.36 2.69
CA TYR A 212 3.53 -18.96 1.43
C TYR A 212 4.28 -18.43 0.21
N GLY A 213 4.42 -17.10 0.12
CA GLY A 213 5.03 -16.44 -1.04
C GLY A 213 6.54 -16.51 -1.06
N GLY A 214 7.18 -16.26 0.09
CA GLY A 214 8.63 -16.18 0.23
C GLY A 214 9.30 -17.51 0.51
N TYR A 215 8.87 -18.19 1.57
CA TYR A 215 9.48 -19.47 1.99
C TYR A 215 8.93 -20.66 1.21
N GLY A 216 7.79 -20.51 0.54
CA GLY A 216 7.20 -21.57 -0.27
C GLY A 216 6.59 -22.70 0.55
N MET A 217 6.23 -22.43 1.81
CA MET A 217 5.49 -23.39 2.64
C MET A 217 4.09 -23.59 2.07
N MET A 218 3.52 -24.78 2.28
CA MET A 218 2.22 -25.15 1.74
C MET A 218 1.10 -24.84 2.74
N GLN A 219 -0.10 -24.61 2.23
CA GLN A 219 -1.29 -24.64 3.06
C GLN A 219 -1.73 -26.09 3.28
N PRO A 220 -2.35 -26.44 4.43
CA PRO A 220 -3.09 -27.70 4.55
C PRO A 220 -4.15 -27.81 3.46
N GLU A 221 -4.43 -29.03 2.98
CA GLU A 221 -5.27 -29.30 1.81
C GLU A 221 -6.67 -28.65 1.91
N LYS A 222 -7.33 -28.77 3.08
CA LYS A 222 -8.66 -28.20 3.31
C LYS A 222 -8.62 -26.67 3.21
N LEU A 223 -7.60 -26.04 3.83
CA LEU A 223 -7.42 -24.60 3.77
C LEU A 223 -7.14 -24.13 2.33
N GLU A 224 -6.24 -24.80 1.61
CA GLU A 224 -5.93 -24.48 0.21
C GLU A 224 -7.17 -24.53 -0.68
N LYS A 225 -7.99 -25.59 -0.52
CA LYS A 225 -9.24 -25.77 -1.27
C LYS A 225 -10.24 -24.65 -1.02
N GLU A 226 -10.43 -24.24 0.23
CA GLU A 226 -11.40 -23.21 0.60
C GLU A 226 -10.92 -21.80 0.26
N THR A 227 -9.61 -21.55 0.34
CA THR A 227 -9.03 -20.24 0.03
C THR A 227 -8.63 -20.06 -1.44
N LYS A 228 -8.89 -21.05 -2.29
CA LYS A 228 -8.60 -20.95 -3.74
C LYS A 228 -9.30 -19.77 -4.41
N ASN A 229 -10.55 -19.49 -4.01
CA ASN A 229 -11.36 -18.40 -4.53
C ASN A 229 -11.82 -17.43 -3.40
N ALA A 230 -11.25 -17.57 -2.22
CA ALA A 230 -11.51 -16.75 -1.05
C ALA A 230 -10.19 -16.40 -0.37
N TYR A 231 -10.19 -15.33 0.42
CA TYR A 231 -8.98 -14.91 1.13
C TYR A 231 -8.81 -15.62 2.48
N MET A 232 -9.88 -16.24 2.99
CA MET A 232 -9.90 -16.85 4.31
C MET A 232 -10.96 -17.94 4.39
N ALA A 233 -10.76 -18.84 5.36
CA ALA A 233 -11.74 -19.81 5.85
C ALA A 233 -12.05 -19.48 7.33
N THR A 234 -13.19 -19.99 7.82
CA THR A 234 -13.65 -19.75 9.20
C THR A 234 -13.91 -21.09 9.90
N PRO A 235 -12.84 -21.84 10.26
CA PRO A 235 -13.00 -23.13 10.92
C PRO A 235 -13.61 -22.96 12.31
N SER A 236 -14.39 -23.97 12.74
CA SER A 236 -14.73 -24.13 14.15
C SER A 236 -13.52 -24.66 14.94
N GLU A 237 -13.57 -24.59 16.27
CA GLU A 237 -12.49 -25.13 17.11
C GLU A 237 -12.34 -26.65 16.95
N GLU A 238 -13.43 -27.36 16.69
CA GLU A 238 -13.45 -28.80 16.46
C GLU A 238 -12.81 -29.21 15.13
N GLU A 239 -12.86 -28.32 14.14
CA GLU A 239 -12.30 -28.56 12.81
C GLU A 239 -10.82 -28.17 12.67
N LEU A 240 -10.21 -27.55 13.69
CA LEU A 240 -8.85 -27.02 13.61
C LEU A 240 -7.81 -28.04 13.12
N SER A 241 -7.97 -29.33 13.46
CA SER A 241 -7.04 -30.37 12.98
C SER A 241 -6.99 -30.50 11.47
N ASP A 242 -8.11 -30.22 10.76
CA ASP A 242 -8.18 -30.30 9.31
C ASP A 242 -7.54 -29.08 8.62
N TYR A 243 -7.44 -27.97 9.35
CA TYR A 243 -6.92 -26.70 8.83
C TYR A 243 -5.49 -26.39 9.27
N THR A 244 -4.90 -27.23 10.14
CA THR A 244 -3.54 -27.00 10.67
C THR A 244 -2.54 -28.00 10.12
N GLY A 245 -1.31 -27.56 9.93
CA GLY A 245 -0.21 -28.34 9.39
C GLY A 245 0.96 -28.48 10.37
N ASP A 246 2.18 -28.61 9.81
CA ASP A 246 3.41 -28.72 10.62
C ASP A 246 3.66 -27.52 11.52
N TYR A 247 3.21 -26.33 11.08
CA TYR A 247 3.38 -25.05 11.79
C TYR A 247 2.08 -24.26 11.84
N ILE A 248 1.99 -23.40 12.85
CA ILE A 248 0.91 -22.41 12.99
C ILE A 248 1.53 -21.04 13.24
N ILE A 249 1.10 -20.00 12.50
CA ILE A 249 1.21 -18.62 12.96
C ILE A 249 -0.06 -18.28 13.69
N LEU A 250 0.05 -17.99 14.99
CA LEU A 250 -1.03 -17.48 15.81
C LEU A 250 -0.94 -15.95 15.85
N ALA A 251 -1.77 -15.29 15.02
CA ALA A 251 -1.85 -13.85 14.96
C ALA A 251 -2.83 -13.32 16.02
N THR A 252 -2.35 -12.44 16.90
CA THR A 252 -3.12 -11.92 18.05
C THR A 252 -3.13 -10.40 18.08
N MET A 253 -4.04 -9.82 18.86
CA MET A 253 -4.07 -8.38 19.16
C MET A 253 -3.49 -8.08 20.56
N GLY A 254 -2.38 -8.74 20.90
CA GLY A 254 -1.69 -8.55 22.18
C GLY A 254 -2.18 -9.46 23.32
N GLU A 255 -3.26 -10.22 23.12
CA GLU A 255 -3.80 -11.14 24.13
C GLU A 255 -3.80 -12.57 23.59
N THR A 256 -3.50 -13.54 24.47
CA THR A 256 -3.58 -14.97 24.14
C THR A 256 -5.05 -15.38 24.05
N PRO A 257 -5.52 -15.90 22.90
CA PRO A 257 -6.93 -16.27 22.73
C PRO A 257 -7.33 -17.44 23.63
N GLN A 258 -8.55 -17.42 24.17
CA GLN A 258 -9.05 -18.45 25.11
C GLN A 258 -9.04 -19.85 24.49
N PHE A 259 -9.31 -20.00 23.19
CA PHE A 259 -9.33 -21.31 22.53
C PHE A 259 -7.99 -22.06 22.65
N THR A 260 -6.86 -21.35 22.89
CA THR A 260 -5.55 -21.99 23.09
C THR A 260 -5.48 -22.80 24.40
N GLN A 261 -6.46 -22.67 25.30
CA GLN A 261 -6.56 -23.48 26.53
C GLN A 261 -7.36 -24.77 26.33
N THR A 262 -8.05 -24.93 25.19
CA THR A 262 -8.89 -26.09 24.90
C THR A 262 -8.07 -27.35 24.61
N THR A 263 -8.70 -28.52 24.80
CA THR A 263 -8.10 -29.80 24.45
C THR A 263 -7.85 -29.92 22.94
N ASN A 264 -8.75 -29.39 22.12
CA ASN A 264 -8.61 -29.40 20.67
C ASN A 264 -7.31 -28.71 20.24
N TRP A 265 -7.05 -27.49 20.72
CA TRP A 265 -5.80 -26.79 20.45
C TRP A 265 -4.56 -27.54 20.93
N LYS A 266 -4.56 -28.01 22.18
CA LYS A 266 -3.42 -28.70 22.78
C LYS A 266 -3.09 -30.02 22.09
N ASN A 267 -4.05 -30.61 21.38
CA ASN A 267 -3.87 -31.85 20.64
C ASN A 267 -3.34 -31.67 19.23
N LEU A 268 -3.26 -30.44 18.68
CA LEU A 268 -2.69 -30.19 17.37
C LEU A 268 -1.20 -30.55 17.35
N ASP A 269 -0.73 -31.18 16.28
CA ASP A 269 0.65 -31.63 16.16
C ASP A 269 1.63 -30.45 16.21
N ALA A 270 1.31 -29.34 15.56
CA ALA A 270 2.11 -28.12 15.63
C ALA A 270 2.27 -27.62 17.08
N VAL A 271 1.23 -27.73 17.91
CA VAL A 271 1.27 -27.28 19.32
C VAL A 271 2.11 -28.23 20.15
N LYS A 272 1.91 -29.56 20.01
CA LYS A 272 2.70 -30.58 20.71
C LYS A 272 4.18 -30.50 20.40
N ASN A 273 4.52 -30.12 19.18
CA ASN A 273 5.90 -29.99 18.71
C ASN A 273 6.52 -28.62 18.98
N ASN A 274 5.81 -27.70 19.62
CA ASN A 274 6.21 -26.29 19.83
C ASN A 274 6.47 -25.54 18.51
N HIS A 275 5.71 -25.81 17.48
CA HIS A 275 5.78 -25.19 16.16
C HIS A 275 4.72 -24.07 15.98
N VAL A 276 4.45 -23.33 17.04
CA VAL A 276 3.55 -22.17 17.02
C VAL A 276 4.36 -20.88 17.02
N ILE A 277 4.21 -20.08 15.96
CA ILE A 277 4.80 -18.75 15.80
C ILE A 277 3.80 -17.74 16.30
N GLU A 278 4.14 -16.97 17.31
CA GLU A 278 3.30 -15.88 17.79
C GLU A 278 3.57 -14.60 17.03
N LEU A 279 2.51 -13.99 16.49
CA LEU A 279 2.59 -12.74 15.73
C LEU A 279 1.62 -11.72 16.31
N ASP A 280 2.17 -10.73 17.03
CA ASP A 280 1.38 -9.61 17.54
C ASP A 280 1.03 -8.61 16.45
N LEU A 281 -0.25 -8.56 16.09
CA LEU A 281 -0.77 -7.67 15.05
C LEU A 281 -0.73 -6.19 15.46
N GLN A 282 -0.69 -5.87 16.76
CA GLN A 282 -0.46 -4.50 17.21
C GLN A 282 0.92 -3.97 16.78
N GLN A 283 1.86 -4.86 16.47
CA GLN A 283 3.17 -4.49 15.95
C GLN A 283 3.17 -4.38 14.43
N THR A 284 2.34 -5.20 13.72
CA THR A 284 2.65 -5.48 12.30
C THR A 284 1.45 -5.99 11.47
N GLN A 285 0.28 -5.43 11.64
CA GLN A 285 -0.96 -6.00 11.08
C GLN A 285 -1.01 -6.09 9.55
N TYR A 286 -0.42 -5.15 8.83
CA TYR A 286 -0.65 -4.96 7.38
C TYR A 286 0.45 -5.61 6.52
N ASN A 287 0.24 -5.62 5.20
CA ASN A 287 1.19 -6.15 4.21
C ASN A 287 1.95 -5.05 3.44
N ASP A 288 2.10 -3.88 4.04
CA ASP A 288 2.96 -2.83 3.52
C ASP A 288 4.46 -3.16 3.75
N PRO A 289 5.38 -2.55 3.00
CA PRO A 289 6.81 -2.82 3.09
C PRO A 289 7.42 -2.79 4.50
N ILE A 290 7.01 -1.84 5.33
CA ILE A 290 7.54 -1.67 6.69
C ILE A 290 7.01 -2.78 7.62
N SER A 291 5.71 -3.03 7.56
CA SER A 291 5.07 -4.09 8.37
C SER A 291 5.56 -5.48 7.96
N LEU A 292 5.73 -5.73 6.66
CA LEU A 292 6.28 -7.00 6.15
C LEU A 292 7.71 -7.27 6.64
N GLU A 293 8.58 -6.27 6.64
CA GLU A 293 9.93 -6.44 7.18
C GLU A 293 9.91 -6.84 8.66
N LYS A 294 9.04 -6.20 9.45
CA LYS A 294 8.88 -6.55 10.87
C LYS A 294 8.31 -7.95 11.07
N GLN A 295 7.32 -8.35 10.27
CA GLN A 295 6.77 -9.71 10.28
C GLN A 295 7.87 -10.73 9.94
N ARG A 296 8.67 -10.46 8.90
CA ARG A 296 9.78 -11.32 8.48
C ARG A 296 10.79 -11.55 9.61
N GLU A 297 11.20 -10.48 10.30
CA GLU A 297 12.13 -10.58 11.43
C GLU A 297 11.59 -11.49 12.54
N ILE A 298 10.30 -11.29 12.91
CA ILE A 298 9.65 -12.06 13.98
C ILE A 298 9.53 -13.54 13.59
N ILE A 299 9.03 -13.82 12.38
CA ILE A 299 8.81 -15.18 11.88
C ILE A 299 10.16 -15.91 11.71
N LEU A 300 11.15 -15.27 11.09
CA LEU A 300 12.48 -15.85 10.88
C LEU A 300 13.15 -16.22 12.21
N LYS A 301 13.09 -15.30 13.20
CA LYS A 301 13.67 -15.54 14.52
C LYS A 301 13.05 -16.78 15.17
N GLN A 302 11.73 -16.86 15.25
CA GLN A 302 11.04 -17.97 15.90
C GLN A 302 11.26 -19.29 15.17
N LEU A 303 11.21 -19.31 13.83
CA LEU A 303 11.52 -20.52 13.06
C LEU A 303 12.96 -21.03 13.28
N LYS A 304 13.95 -20.13 13.46
CA LYS A 304 15.33 -20.53 13.78
C LYS A 304 15.45 -21.15 15.19
N GLU A 305 14.69 -20.65 16.16
CA GLU A 305 14.71 -21.10 17.55
C GLU A 305 13.96 -22.43 17.77
N MET A 306 13.01 -22.78 16.89
CA MET A 306 12.32 -24.08 16.92
C MET A 306 13.28 -25.23 16.60
N LYS A 307 13.06 -26.41 17.24
CA LYS A 307 13.91 -27.61 17.08
C LYS A 307 13.47 -28.45 15.90
#